data_8ae905e2bb7d2c5e313440ec3925bfdf
#
_entry.id   8ae905e2bb7d2c5e313440ec3925bfdf
#
_cell.length_a   1.000
_cell.length_b   1.000
_cell.length_c   1.000
_cell.angle_alpha   90.00
_cell.angle_beta   90.00
_cell.angle_gamma   90.00
#
_symmetry.space_group_name_H-M   'P 1'
#
loop_
_entity.id
_entity.type
_entity.pdbx_description
1 polymer ?
#
loop_
_entity_poly.entity_id
_entity_poly.type
_entity_poly.pdbx_seq_one_letter_code
_entity_poly.pdbx_strand_id
1 'polypeptide(L)'
;MLPPRLSFLFPPRGIALIGLSALYLLPGLVGHDPWKGEDATHIGVVYSMIDGGHWLLPRLAGEIWLDSPPLYHWAAALLGWLFGFILSLHDAARLASGLFAGIMIACLAGAGRQFAGAEA
;
A
#
# COMPACT_ATOMS: atom_id res chain seq x y z
N MET A 1 -13.48 -18.84 19.66
CA MET A 1 -14.81 -18.23 19.56
C MET A 1 -14.68 -16.76 19.83
N LEU A 2 -14.92 -15.87 18.86
CA LEU A 2 -14.87 -14.42 19.04
C LEU A 2 -16.12 -13.96 19.81
N PRO A 3 -15.99 -12.97 20.73
CA PRO A 3 -17.14 -12.46 21.45
C PRO A 3 -18.20 -11.87 20.50
N PRO A 4 -19.50 -11.97 20.81
CA PRO A 4 -20.58 -11.64 19.88
C PRO A 4 -20.57 -10.20 19.33
N ARG A 5 -19.87 -9.27 19.98
CA ARG A 5 -19.71 -7.88 19.52
C ARG A 5 -18.70 -7.71 18.38
N LEU A 6 -17.71 -8.61 18.27
CA LEU A 6 -16.71 -8.58 17.20
C LEU A 6 -17.17 -9.32 15.95
N SER A 7 -18.09 -10.26 16.07
CA SER A 7 -18.67 -10.97 14.92
C SER A 7 -19.50 -10.05 13.98
N PHE A 8 -19.99 -8.92 14.49
CA PHE A 8 -20.67 -7.92 13.68
C PHE A 8 -19.71 -7.13 12.78
N LEU A 9 -18.51 -6.86 13.28
CA LEU A 9 -17.48 -6.13 12.52
C LEU A 9 -16.78 -7.01 11.48
N PHE A 10 -16.67 -8.32 11.75
CA PHE A 10 -16.00 -9.28 10.87
C PHE A 10 -16.88 -10.52 10.65
N PRO A 11 -17.86 -10.47 9.73
CA PRO A 11 -18.60 -11.68 9.35
C PRO A 11 -17.61 -12.71 8.79
N PRO A 12 -17.89 -14.03 8.93
CA PRO A 12 -16.95 -15.10 8.51
C PRO A 12 -16.53 -14.98 7.03
N ARG A 13 -17.42 -14.49 6.17
CA ARG A 13 -17.11 -14.18 4.77
C ARG A 13 -16.13 -13.00 4.63
N GLY A 14 -16.23 -12.01 5.51
CA GLY A 14 -15.29 -10.87 5.52
C GLY A 14 -13.89 -11.27 5.95
N ILE A 15 -13.76 -12.14 6.94
CA ILE A 15 -12.46 -12.69 7.37
C ILE A 15 -11.82 -13.52 6.27
N ALA A 16 -12.60 -14.33 5.55
CA ALA A 16 -12.11 -15.11 4.41
C ALA A 16 -11.62 -14.20 3.27
N LEU A 17 -12.33 -13.11 2.97
CA LEU A 17 -11.89 -12.11 1.97
C LEU A 17 -10.61 -11.42 2.38
N ILE A 18 -10.48 -11.00 3.64
CA ILE A 18 -9.26 -10.38 4.17
C ILE A 18 -8.09 -11.38 4.09
N GLY A 19 -8.30 -12.61 4.51
CA GLY A 19 -7.29 -13.67 4.44
C GLY A 19 -6.84 -13.98 3.02
N LEU A 20 -7.76 -14.08 2.07
CA LEU A 20 -7.47 -14.30 0.66
C LEU A 20 -6.74 -13.11 0.04
N SER A 21 -7.17 -11.88 0.38
CA SER A 21 -6.51 -10.65 -0.09
C SER A 21 -5.08 -10.54 0.45
N ALA A 22 -4.88 -10.84 1.72
CA ALA A 22 -3.56 -10.87 2.34
C ALA A 22 -2.66 -11.94 1.69
N LEU A 23 -3.17 -13.14 1.47
CA LEU A 23 -2.45 -14.22 0.81
C LEU A 23 -2.02 -13.85 -0.63
N TYR A 24 -2.85 -13.08 -1.33
CA TYR A 24 -2.54 -12.62 -2.68
C TYR A 24 -1.53 -11.45 -2.71
N LEU A 25 -1.66 -10.50 -1.78
CA LEU A 25 -0.87 -9.27 -1.77
C LEU A 25 0.51 -9.43 -1.12
N LEU A 26 0.59 -10.15 0.01
CA LEU A 26 1.82 -10.22 0.81
C LEU A 26 3.02 -10.81 0.07
N PRO A 27 2.90 -11.90 -0.72
CA PRO A 27 4.07 -12.49 -1.38
C PRO A 27 4.74 -11.57 -2.40
N GLY A 28 4.02 -10.58 -2.92
CA GLY A 28 4.54 -9.62 -3.90
C GLY A 28 5.08 -8.31 -3.31
N LEU A 29 4.92 -8.09 -2.00
CA LEU A 29 5.28 -6.81 -1.37
C LEU A 29 6.69 -6.79 -0.81
N VAL A 30 7.19 -7.90 -0.30
CA VAL A 30 8.43 -7.96 0.46
C VAL A 30 9.34 -9.08 -0.04
N GLY A 31 10.66 -8.87 0.04
CA GLY A 31 11.65 -9.90 -0.17
C GLY A 31 12.21 -10.02 -1.58
N HIS A 32 12.06 -8.99 -2.41
CA HIS A 32 12.72 -8.95 -3.72
C HIS A 32 13.26 -7.56 -4.07
N ASP A 33 14.39 -7.53 -4.74
CA ASP A 33 15.01 -6.28 -5.19
C ASP A 33 14.17 -5.58 -6.27
N PRO A 34 14.30 -4.25 -6.43
CA PRO A 34 13.72 -3.51 -7.53
C PRO A 34 14.23 -4.04 -8.87
N TRP A 35 13.35 -4.67 -9.62
CA TRP A 35 13.75 -5.43 -10.79
C TRP A 35 13.33 -4.76 -12.11
N LYS A 36 12.22 -4.02 -12.13
CA LYS A 36 11.76 -3.26 -13.30
C LYS A 36 12.18 -1.80 -13.20
N GLY A 37 12.43 -1.17 -14.35
CA GLY A 37 12.79 0.25 -14.41
C GLY A 37 11.80 1.17 -13.70
N GLU A 38 10.50 0.93 -13.85
CA GLU A 38 9.44 1.70 -13.17
C GLU A 38 9.52 1.56 -11.65
N ASP A 39 9.68 0.35 -11.15
CA ASP A 39 9.80 0.08 -9.71
C ASP A 39 11.04 0.79 -9.13
N ALA A 40 12.18 0.67 -9.81
CA ALA A 40 13.41 1.36 -9.44
C ALA A 40 13.26 2.89 -9.48
N THR A 41 12.52 3.42 -10.46
CA THR A 41 12.22 4.85 -10.59
C THR A 41 11.41 5.35 -9.39
N HIS A 42 10.32 4.68 -9.04
CA HIS A 42 9.48 5.06 -7.90
C HIS A 42 10.24 4.98 -6.57
N ILE A 43 11.07 3.96 -6.38
CA ILE A 43 11.91 3.84 -5.19
C ILE A 43 12.99 4.93 -5.15
N GLY A 44 13.58 5.28 -6.31
CA GLY A 44 14.52 6.39 -6.42
C GLY A 44 13.91 7.74 -6.01
N VAL A 45 12.65 7.99 -6.40
CA VAL A 45 11.90 9.18 -5.99
C VAL A 45 11.65 9.17 -4.47
N VAL A 46 11.22 8.04 -3.91
CA VAL A 46 11.02 7.87 -2.46
C VAL A 46 12.31 8.11 -1.70
N TYR A 47 13.42 7.57 -2.17
CA TYR A 47 14.74 7.78 -1.57
C TYR A 47 15.10 9.27 -1.58
N SER A 48 14.90 9.97 -2.71
CA SER A 48 15.16 11.41 -2.83
C SER A 48 14.30 12.24 -1.89
N MET A 49 13.06 11.82 -1.60
CA MET A 49 12.19 12.49 -0.64
C MET A 49 12.73 12.34 0.79
N ILE A 50 13.16 11.15 1.17
CA ILE A 50 13.62 10.86 2.54
C ILE A 50 15.01 11.48 2.79
N ASP A 51 15.96 11.26 1.89
CA ASP A 51 17.34 11.67 2.04
C ASP A 51 17.54 13.17 1.74
N GLY A 52 16.92 13.65 0.68
CA GLY A 52 17.05 15.04 0.21
C GLY A 52 15.99 16.01 0.74
N GLY A 53 14.97 15.55 1.46
CA GLY A 53 13.88 16.40 1.95
C GLY A 53 12.97 16.96 0.84
N HIS A 54 12.99 16.40 -0.36
CA HIS A 54 12.25 16.88 -1.53
C HIS A 54 10.79 16.40 -1.55
N TRP A 55 10.03 16.67 -0.48
CA TRP A 55 8.66 16.20 -0.32
C TRP A 55 7.64 16.88 -1.25
N LEU A 56 7.83 18.18 -1.53
CA LEU A 56 6.91 18.94 -2.36
C LEU A 56 7.23 18.84 -3.86
N LEU A 57 8.52 18.76 -4.19
CA LEU A 57 9.00 18.63 -5.55
C LEU A 57 9.88 17.38 -5.65
N PRO A 58 9.27 16.24 -5.92
CA PRO A 58 10.02 14.99 -6.06
C PRO A 58 11.13 15.12 -7.09
N ARG A 59 12.27 14.48 -6.82
CA ARG A 59 13.41 14.46 -7.73
C ARG A 59 13.85 13.04 -8.01
N LEU A 60 14.32 12.82 -9.21
CA LEU A 60 14.97 11.59 -9.62
C LEU A 60 16.32 11.94 -10.27
N ALA A 61 17.40 11.41 -9.74
CA ALA A 61 18.75 11.70 -10.21
C ALA A 61 19.09 13.22 -10.30
N GLY A 62 18.51 14.04 -9.42
CA GLY A 62 18.71 15.49 -9.39
C GLY A 62 17.71 16.32 -10.20
N GLU A 63 16.99 15.70 -11.14
CA GLU A 63 15.97 16.36 -11.96
C GLU A 63 14.60 16.32 -11.27
N ILE A 64 13.76 17.35 -11.50
CA ILE A 64 12.38 17.38 -11.01
C ILE A 64 11.59 16.30 -11.74
N TRP A 65 10.90 15.45 -10.97
CA TRP A 65 10.13 14.35 -11.49
C TRP A 65 8.64 14.53 -11.18
N LEU A 66 7.82 14.71 -12.21
CA LEU A 66 6.38 15.00 -12.11
C LEU A 66 5.51 14.04 -12.94
N ASP A 67 6.06 12.91 -13.35
CA ASP A 67 5.35 11.96 -14.22
C ASP A 67 4.16 11.27 -13.54
N SER A 68 4.09 11.31 -12.21
CA SER A 68 2.95 10.78 -11.47
C SER A 68 2.59 11.62 -10.25
N PRO A 69 1.31 11.55 -9.80
CA PRO A 69 0.85 12.28 -8.62
C PRO A 69 1.66 11.93 -7.37
N PRO A 70 1.99 12.91 -6.51
CA PRO A 70 2.88 12.71 -5.37
C PRO A 70 2.29 11.90 -4.22
N LEU A 71 0.96 11.69 -4.19
CA LEU A 71 0.27 11.03 -3.08
C LEU A 71 0.82 9.63 -2.78
N TYR A 72 1.07 8.83 -3.83
CA TYR A 72 1.65 7.49 -3.67
C TYR A 72 3.06 7.59 -3.07
N HIS A 73 3.89 8.50 -3.59
CA HIS A 73 5.28 8.68 -3.13
C HIS A 73 5.34 9.21 -1.70
N TRP A 74 4.41 10.07 -1.29
CA TRP A 74 4.29 10.50 0.10
C TRP A 74 3.98 9.35 1.04
N ALA A 75 2.99 8.51 0.68
CA ALA A 75 2.66 7.32 1.46
C ALA A 75 3.85 6.35 1.51
N ALA A 76 4.51 6.10 0.37
CA ALA A 76 5.67 5.22 0.27
C ALA A 76 6.86 5.76 1.06
N ALA A 77 7.14 7.07 0.99
CA ALA A 77 8.22 7.70 1.75
C ALA A 77 7.93 7.69 3.25
N LEU A 78 6.69 7.94 3.67
CA LEU A 78 6.30 7.86 5.07
C LEU A 78 6.47 6.43 5.62
N LEU A 79 6.02 5.42 4.89
CA LEU A 79 6.17 4.02 5.28
C LEU A 79 7.64 3.59 5.23
N GLY A 80 8.40 4.04 4.22
CA GLY A 80 9.83 3.84 4.14
C GLY A 80 10.59 4.44 5.31
N TRP A 81 10.23 5.64 5.72
CA TRP A 81 10.80 6.30 6.90
C TRP A 81 10.42 5.59 8.20
N LEU A 82 9.15 5.18 8.33
CA LEU A 82 8.61 4.55 9.54
C LEU A 82 9.13 3.12 9.75
N PHE A 83 9.26 2.32 8.69
CA PHE A 83 9.61 0.91 8.76
C PHE A 83 11.01 0.58 8.23
N GLY A 84 11.72 1.55 7.67
CA GLY A 84 13.05 1.37 7.10
C GLY A 84 14.13 0.94 8.09
N PHE A 85 13.83 0.95 9.40
CA PHE A 85 14.72 0.40 10.44
C PHE A 85 14.57 -1.12 10.62
N ILE A 86 13.47 -1.74 10.13
CA ILE A 86 13.20 -3.19 10.21
C ILE A 86 13.32 -3.82 8.82
N LEU A 87 12.80 -3.12 7.80
CA LEU A 87 12.75 -3.58 6.42
C LEU A 87 13.72 -2.79 5.57
N SER A 88 14.12 -3.35 4.42
CA SER A 88 14.81 -2.56 3.41
C SER A 88 13.91 -1.41 2.95
N LEU A 89 14.51 -0.28 2.54
CA LEU A 89 13.74 0.90 2.13
C LEU A 89 12.74 0.58 1.01
N HIS A 90 13.16 -0.23 0.03
CA HIS A 90 12.29 -0.61 -1.08
C HIS A 90 11.12 -1.50 -0.65
N ASP A 91 11.33 -2.43 0.28
CA ASP A 91 10.25 -3.25 0.85
C ASP A 91 9.27 -2.42 1.68
N ALA A 92 9.80 -1.52 2.52
CA ALA A 92 8.98 -0.62 3.31
C ALA A 92 8.15 0.34 2.44
N ALA A 93 8.74 0.88 1.36
CA ALA A 93 8.04 1.73 0.40
C ALA A 93 6.91 0.98 -0.34
N ARG A 94 7.11 -0.29 -0.68
CA ARG A 94 6.10 -1.13 -1.32
C ARG A 94 4.88 -1.41 -0.45
N LEU A 95 4.98 -1.28 0.86
CA LEU A 95 3.81 -1.35 1.75
C LEU A 95 2.74 -0.34 1.36
N ALA A 96 3.10 0.79 0.72
CA ALA A 96 2.13 1.73 0.17
C ALA A 96 1.24 1.08 -0.90
N SER A 97 1.80 0.25 -1.79
CA SER A 97 1.01 -0.49 -2.78
C SER A 97 0.01 -1.43 -2.09
N GLY A 98 0.44 -2.14 -1.06
CA GLY A 98 -0.43 -2.98 -0.23
C GLY A 98 -1.53 -2.18 0.47
N LEU A 99 -1.19 -1.00 1.01
CA LEU A 99 -2.14 -0.11 1.66
C LEU A 99 -3.23 0.35 0.67
N PHE A 100 -2.84 0.87 -0.50
CA PHE A 100 -3.80 1.33 -1.51
C PHE A 100 -4.64 0.17 -2.08
N ALA A 101 -4.04 -1.00 -2.31
CA ALA A 101 -4.78 -2.20 -2.73
C ALA A 101 -5.77 -2.63 -1.65
N GLY A 102 -5.39 -2.60 -0.38
CA GLY A 102 -6.28 -2.89 0.74
C GLY A 102 -7.45 -1.92 0.84
N ILE A 103 -7.19 -0.61 0.69
CA ILE A 103 -8.25 0.42 0.64
C ILE A 103 -9.20 0.16 -0.53
N MET A 104 -8.68 -0.13 -1.72
CA MET A 104 -9.49 -0.45 -2.89
C MET A 104 -10.39 -1.66 -2.65
N ILE A 105 -9.85 -2.75 -2.10
CA ILE A 105 -10.62 -3.96 -1.77
C ILE A 105 -11.71 -3.63 -0.74
N ALA A 106 -11.40 -2.85 0.29
CA ALA A 106 -12.37 -2.43 1.31
C ALA A 106 -13.50 -1.59 0.71
N CYS A 107 -13.18 -0.64 -0.16
CA CYS A 107 -14.17 0.18 -0.87
C CYS A 107 -15.07 -0.68 -1.78
N LEU A 108 -14.49 -1.60 -2.54
CA LEU A 108 -15.24 -2.52 -3.40
C LEU A 108 -16.16 -3.44 -2.59
N ALA A 109 -15.66 -3.99 -1.49
CA ALA A 109 -16.47 -4.80 -0.58
C ALA A 109 -17.60 -4.00 0.08
N GLY A 110 -17.36 -2.73 0.40
CA GLY A 110 -18.39 -1.81 0.92
C GLY A 110 -19.47 -1.51 -0.11
N ALA A 111 -19.07 -1.16 -1.33
CA ALA A 111 -19.99 -0.93 -2.44
C ALA A 111 -20.79 -2.19 -2.76
N GLY A 112 -20.16 -3.35 -2.88
CA GLY A 112 -20.83 -4.62 -3.15
C GLY A 112 -21.89 -4.96 -2.11
N ARG A 113 -21.66 -4.65 -0.83
CA ARG A 113 -22.66 -4.84 0.23
C ARG A 113 -23.88 -3.94 0.08
N GLN A 114 -23.70 -2.71 -0.38
CA GLN A 114 -24.83 -1.79 -0.62
C GLN A 114 -25.71 -2.28 -1.76
N PHE A 115 -25.12 -2.79 -2.84
CA PHE A 115 -25.87 -3.31 -3.97
C PHE A 115 -26.52 -4.67 -3.66
N ALA A 116 -25.80 -5.60 -3.00
CA ALA A 116 -26.35 -6.92 -2.66
C ALA A 116 -27.34 -6.89 -1.49
N GLY A 117 -27.19 -5.96 -0.54
CA GLY A 117 -28.08 -5.81 0.61
C GLY A 117 -29.41 -5.15 0.27
N ALA A 118 -29.56 -4.54 -0.91
CA ALA A 118 -30.82 -3.97 -1.37
C ALA A 118 -31.76 -5.02 -1.94
N GLU A 119 -31.31 -6.26 -2.16
CA GLU A 119 -32.09 -7.37 -2.70
C GLU A 119 -32.34 -8.50 -1.67
N ALA A 120 -31.89 -8.32 -0.44
CA ALA A 120 -32.10 -9.27 0.66
C ALA A 120 -33.01 -8.69 1.72
#